data_a58116f993660bb83aeaf0535169ab9e
#
_entry.id   a58116f993660bb83aeaf0535169ab9e
#
_cell.length_a   1.000
_cell.length_b   1.000
_cell.length_c   1.000
_cell.angle_alpha   90.00
_cell.angle_beta   90.00
_cell.angle_gamma   90.00
#
_symmetry.space_group_name_H-M   'P 1'
#
loop_
_entity.id
_entity.type
_entity.pdbx_description
1 polymer ?
#
loop_
_entity_poly.entity_id
_entity_poly.type
_entity_poly.pdbx_seq_one_letter_code
_entity_poly.pdbx_strand_id
1 'polypeptide(L)'
;VIAPREEVVRRAARTLLDGERLDTTTLAGQLGISRVTLFRRVGNRDAILGEAMWWLAERTLQRAVEAHDARPEGAEPAGRLRSLAIMEDYRNVLGTATSLRRFIDDEPTTALRVLTDPRGRVQPRLVEAYTDLFERDVEARGLSSDVPLPVLSYAVVRLGESFLYSDVMVARDPDLKAATTVVDALVTGVLGIRAD
;
A
#
# COMPACT_ATOMS: atom_id res chain seq x y z
N VAL A 1 17.20 8.07 27.25
CA VAL A 1 17.29 7.30 25.99
C VAL A 1 16.35 7.94 25.00
N ILE A 2 16.87 8.31 23.84
CA ILE A 2 16.08 9.07 22.84
C ILE A 2 15.49 8.04 21.86
N ALA A 3 14.16 7.80 21.89
CA ALA A 3 13.50 6.91 20.95
C ALA A 3 13.76 7.32 19.48
N PRO A 4 14.38 6.48 18.63
CA PRO A 4 14.62 6.80 17.22
C PRO A 4 13.32 6.92 16.45
N ARG A 5 13.34 7.62 15.29
CA ARG A 5 12.16 7.79 14.42
C ARG A 5 11.49 6.45 14.08
N GLU A 6 12.28 5.44 13.79
CA GLU A 6 11.80 4.09 13.46
C GLU A 6 11.01 3.44 14.61
N GLU A 7 11.40 3.66 15.85
CA GLU A 7 10.67 3.14 17.02
C GLU A 7 9.30 3.83 17.17
N VAL A 8 9.24 5.15 16.93
CA VAL A 8 7.96 5.88 16.87
C VAL A 8 7.02 5.27 15.83
N VAL A 9 7.53 5.05 14.62
CA VAL A 9 6.76 4.48 13.51
C VAL A 9 6.28 3.06 13.85
N ARG A 10 7.15 2.20 14.35
CA ARG A 10 6.79 0.82 14.73
C ARG A 10 5.74 0.79 15.85
N ARG A 11 5.86 1.68 16.85
CA ARG A 11 4.89 1.75 17.93
C ARG A 11 3.53 2.24 17.42
N ALA A 12 3.51 3.28 16.60
CA ALA A 12 2.29 3.77 15.95
C ALA A 12 1.64 2.71 15.07
N ALA A 13 2.44 1.97 14.28
CA ALA A 13 1.94 0.87 13.45
C ALA A 13 1.32 -0.26 14.29
N ARG A 14 1.90 -0.59 15.44
CA ARG A 14 1.32 -1.57 16.37
C ARG A 14 -0.02 -1.12 16.93
N THR A 15 -0.13 0.14 17.38
CA THR A 15 -1.40 0.74 17.82
C THR A 15 -2.50 0.57 16.77
N LEU A 16 -2.17 0.84 15.47
CA LEU A 16 -3.13 0.66 14.37
C LEU A 16 -3.49 -0.81 14.15
N LEU A 17 -2.51 -1.74 14.23
CA LEU A 17 -2.77 -3.18 14.10
C LEU A 17 -3.69 -3.70 15.21
N ASP A 18 -3.56 -3.18 16.42
CA ASP A 18 -4.42 -3.52 17.57
C ASP A 18 -5.83 -2.92 17.42
N GLY A 19 -6.07 -2.16 16.34
CA GLY A 19 -7.36 -1.52 16.05
C GLY A 19 -7.64 -0.33 16.96
N GLU A 20 -6.59 0.26 17.56
CA GLU A 20 -6.71 1.40 18.45
C GLU A 20 -6.51 2.72 17.69
N ARG A 21 -7.21 3.75 18.14
CA ARG A 21 -7.02 5.10 17.62
C ARG A 21 -5.66 5.66 18.06
N LEU A 22 -4.88 6.19 17.12
CA LEU A 22 -3.60 6.81 17.44
C LEU A 22 -3.79 8.11 18.23
N ASP A 23 -3.46 8.09 19.53
CA ASP A 23 -3.33 9.28 20.37
C ASP A 23 -1.86 9.65 20.57
N THR A 24 -1.50 10.88 20.21
CA THR A 24 -0.11 11.34 20.27
C THR A 24 0.42 11.59 21.67
N THR A 25 -0.46 11.79 22.65
CA THR A 25 -0.07 11.95 24.06
C THR A 25 0.30 10.58 24.64
N THR A 26 -0.57 9.59 24.40
CA THR A 26 -0.33 8.21 24.80
C THR A 26 0.95 7.66 24.14
N LEU A 27 1.11 7.88 22.83
CA LEU A 27 2.31 7.44 22.08
C LEU A 27 3.59 8.06 22.65
N ALA A 28 3.59 9.38 22.93
CA ALA A 28 4.73 10.06 23.50
C ALA A 28 5.07 9.52 24.91
N GLY A 29 4.05 9.28 25.75
CA GLY A 29 4.20 8.67 27.09
C GLY A 29 4.80 7.27 27.02
N GLN A 30 4.32 6.41 26.12
CA GLN A 30 4.85 5.06 25.91
C GLN A 30 6.32 5.05 25.46
N LEU A 31 6.75 6.11 24.76
CA LEU A 31 8.12 6.28 24.28
C LEU A 31 9.03 7.04 25.26
N GLY A 32 8.50 7.49 26.40
CA GLY A 32 9.25 8.27 27.40
C GLY A 32 9.74 9.63 26.87
N ILE A 33 9.02 10.26 25.92
CA ILE A 33 9.36 11.55 25.31
C ILE A 33 8.22 12.54 25.40
N SER A 34 8.50 13.84 25.25
CA SER A 34 7.45 14.86 25.15
C SER A 34 6.77 14.84 23.78
N ARG A 35 5.50 15.30 23.68
CA ARG A 35 4.82 15.50 22.40
C ARG A 35 5.59 16.44 21.47
N VAL A 36 6.24 17.46 21.99
CA VAL A 36 7.08 18.37 21.22
C VAL A 36 8.23 17.61 20.57
N THR A 37 8.87 16.72 21.31
CA THR A 37 9.95 15.86 20.80
C THR A 37 9.41 14.88 19.75
N LEU A 38 8.23 14.31 19.97
CA LEU A 38 7.55 13.43 19.01
C LEU A 38 7.32 14.16 17.69
N PHE A 39 6.68 15.33 17.71
CA PHE A 39 6.37 16.10 16.51
C PHE A 39 7.59 16.64 15.78
N ARG A 40 8.64 16.99 16.51
CA ARG A 40 9.92 17.41 15.86
C ARG A 40 10.57 16.27 15.09
N ARG A 41 10.34 15.01 15.47
CA ARG A 41 10.97 13.83 14.83
C ARG A 41 10.22 13.31 13.63
N VAL A 42 8.91 13.23 13.72
CA VAL A 42 8.10 12.56 12.70
C VAL A 42 7.13 13.52 12.04
N GLY A 43 6.79 14.64 12.69
CA GLY A 43 5.81 15.59 12.24
C GLY A 43 4.51 15.52 13.05
N ASN A 44 3.42 16.05 12.50
CA ASN A 44 2.11 16.04 13.14
C ASN A 44 1.49 14.62 13.17
N ARG A 45 0.29 14.50 13.74
CA ARG A 45 -0.42 13.21 13.82
C ARG A 45 -0.61 12.54 12.47
N ASP A 46 -0.97 13.28 11.43
CA ASP A 46 -1.16 12.74 10.09
C ASP A 46 0.15 12.23 9.48
N ALA A 47 1.26 12.91 9.75
CA ALA A 47 2.57 12.44 9.33
C ALA A 47 2.97 11.14 10.05
N ILE A 48 2.68 11.02 11.34
CA ILE A 48 2.91 9.79 12.11
C ILE A 48 2.05 8.65 11.58
N LEU A 49 0.76 8.90 11.34
CA LEU A 49 -0.16 7.93 10.72
C LEU A 49 0.35 7.50 9.34
N GLY A 50 0.75 8.44 8.51
CA GLY A 50 1.26 8.15 7.16
C GLY A 50 2.53 7.29 7.18
N GLU A 51 3.48 7.57 8.07
CA GLU A 51 4.67 6.74 8.23
C GLU A 51 4.34 5.34 8.76
N ALA A 52 3.41 5.24 9.71
CA ALA A 52 2.97 3.95 10.25
C ALA A 52 2.23 3.11 9.20
N MET A 53 1.33 3.74 8.44
CA MET A 53 0.58 3.08 7.37
C MET A 53 1.51 2.65 6.23
N TRP A 54 2.49 3.48 5.86
CA TRP A 54 3.50 3.08 4.88
C TRP A 54 4.33 1.90 5.37
N TRP A 55 4.78 1.92 6.61
CA TRP A 55 5.56 0.82 7.19
C TRP A 55 4.78 -0.52 7.13
N LEU A 56 3.47 -0.49 7.38
CA LEU A 56 2.59 -1.67 7.24
C LEU A 56 2.43 -2.09 5.78
N ALA A 57 2.19 -1.14 4.89
CA ALA A 57 2.02 -1.37 3.45
C ALA A 57 3.28 -1.97 2.82
N GLU A 58 4.46 -1.38 3.09
CA GLU A 58 5.75 -1.85 2.61
C GLU A 58 6.04 -3.29 3.03
N ARG A 59 5.82 -3.61 4.32
CA ARG A 59 6.00 -4.98 4.82
C ARG A 59 5.01 -5.98 4.21
N THR A 60 3.79 -5.54 3.95
CA THR A 60 2.78 -6.37 3.28
C THR A 60 3.17 -6.65 1.84
N LEU A 61 3.61 -5.61 1.12
CA LEU A 61 4.10 -5.75 -0.25
C LEU A 61 5.35 -6.62 -0.32
N GLN A 62 6.30 -6.43 0.59
CA GLN A 62 7.51 -7.25 0.66
C GLN A 62 7.17 -8.72 0.89
N ARG A 63 6.21 -9.03 1.78
CA ARG A 63 5.75 -10.42 1.98
C ARG A 63 5.08 -11.00 0.74
N ALA A 64 4.32 -10.19 -0.01
CA ALA A 64 3.73 -10.63 -1.27
C ALA A 64 4.82 -10.96 -2.31
N VAL A 65 5.88 -10.16 -2.37
CA VAL A 65 7.08 -10.44 -3.21
C VAL A 65 7.72 -11.76 -2.79
N GLU A 66 8.05 -11.91 -1.51
CA GLU A 66 8.70 -13.12 -0.97
C GLU A 66 7.85 -14.37 -1.19
N ALA A 67 6.54 -14.27 -0.97
CA ALA A 67 5.59 -15.37 -1.17
C ALA A 67 5.48 -15.74 -2.66
N HIS A 68 5.47 -14.76 -3.57
CA HIS A 68 5.48 -15.01 -5.00
C HIS A 68 6.77 -15.72 -5.44
N ASP A 69 7.92 -15.21 -5.00
CA ASP A 69 9.24 -15.73 -5.39
C ASP A 69 9.52 -17.14 -4.81
N ALA A 70 8.82 -17.53 -3.76
CA ALA A 70 8.87 -18.88 -3.19
C ALA A 70 7.92 -19.88 -3.88
N ARG A 71 7.10 -19.45 -4.84
CA ARG A 71 6.18 -20.35 -5.57
C ARG A 71 6.95 -21.31 -6.46
N PRO A 72 6.46 -22.55 -6.62
CA PRO A 72 7.02 -23.47 -7.61
C PRO A 72 6.90 -22.93 -9.03
N GLU A 73 7.87 -23.29 -9.88
CA GLU A 73 7.79 -22.98 -11.31
C GLU A 73 6.49 -23.51 -11.91
N GLY A 74 5.77 -22.68 -12.69
CA GLY A 74 4.48 -23.05 -13.29
C GLY A 74 3.27 -22.88 -12.38
N ALA A 75 3.44 -22.36 -11.15
CA ALA A 75 2.30 -22.07 -10.25
C ALA A 75 1.41 -20.91 -10.75
N GLU A 76 1.95 -20.01 -11.56
CA GLU A 76 1.21 -18.93 -12.19
C GLU A 76 0.75 -19.30 -13.60
N PRO A 77 -0.38 -18.71 -14.07
CA PRO A 77 -0.79 -18.86 -15.45
C PRO A 77 0.32 -18.43 -16.42
N ALA A 78 0.51 -19.19 -17.48
CA ALA A 78 1.51 -18.86 -18.50
C ALA A 78 1.27 -17.43 -19.03
N GLY A 79 2.34 -16.66 -19.15
CA GLY A 79 2.28 -15.30 -19.66
C GLY A 79 1.87 -14.21 -18.65
N ARG A 80 1.38 -14.55 -17.46
CA ARG A 80 1.05 -13.54 -16.44
C ARG A 80 2.31 -12.81 -15.96
N LEU A 81 2.22 -11.49 -15.78
CA LEU A 81 3.29 -10.69 -15.22
C LEU A 81 3.46 -10.95 -13.72
N ARG A 82 4.73 -11.02 -13.28
CA ARG A 82 5.08 -11.16 -11.88
C ARG A 82 4.51 -10.02 -11.03
N SER A 83 4.59 -8.78 -11.52
CA SER A 83 4.03 -7.61 -10.84
C SER A 83 2.54 -7.75 -10.59
N LEU A 84 1.76 -8.24 -11.55
CA LEU A 84 0.30 -8.39 -11.41
C LEU A 84 -0.07 -9.41 -10.34
N ALA A 85 0.65 -10.54 -10.27
CA ALA A 85 0.44 -11.56 -9.23
C ALA A 85 0.75 -10.99 -7.83
N ILE A 86 1.88 -10.30 -7.68
CA ILE A 86 2.27 -9.65 -6.42
C ILE A 86 1.24 -8.59 -5.99
N MET A 87 0.79 -7.75 -6.92
CA MET A 87 -0.21 -6.72 -6.63
C MET A 87 -1.57 -7.30 -6.25
N GLU A 88 -1.96 -8.44 -6.82
CA GLU A 88 -3.17 -9.16 -6.42
C GLU A 88 -3.05 -9.68 -4.99
N ASP A 89 -1.95 -10.35 -4.65
CA ASP A 89 -1.70 -10.83 -3.29
C ASP A 89 -1.73 -9.68 -2.28
N TYR A 90 -1.06 -8.58 -2.61
CA TYR A 90 -1.07 -7.37 -1.78
C TYR A 90 -2.49 -6.82 -1.57
N ARG A 91 -3.30 -6.67 -2.63
CA ARG A 91 -4.69 -6.20 -2.54
C ARG A 91 -5.56 -7.14 -1.72
N ASN A 92 -5.40 -8.45 -1.87
CA ASN A 92 -6.15 -9.45 -1.11
C ASN A 92 -5.89 -9.32 0.40
N VAL A 93 -4.63 -9.10 0.81
CA VAL A 93 -4.30 -8.85 2.22
C VAL A 93 -4.94 -7.55 2.71
N LEU A 94 -4.87 -6.46 1.94
CA LEU A 94 -5.47 -5.19 2.34
C LEU A 94 -7.00 -5.28 2.45
N GLY A 95 -7.66 -5.96 1.51
CA GLY A 95 -9.12 -6.11 1.51
C GLY A 95 -9.67 -6.90 2.70
N THR A 96 -8.84 -7.74 3.32
CA THR A 96 -9.19 -8.52 4.52
C THR A 96 -8.65 -7.93 5.82
N ALA A 97 -7.86 -6.84 5.75
CA ALA A 97 -7.21 -6.24 6.91
C ALA A 97 -8.23 -5.50 7.80
N THR A 98 -8.66 -6.11 8.89
CA THR A 98 -9.63 -5.53 9.84
C THR A 98 -9.14 -4.23 10.47
N SER A 99 -7.84 -4.08 10.70
CA SER A 99 -7.24 -2.86 11.25
C SER A 99 -7.32 -1.68 10.26
N LEU A 100 -7.11 -1.93 8.96
CA LEU A 100 -7.28 -0.91 7.93
C LEU A 100 -8.75 -0.49 7.81
N ARG A 101 -9.68 -1.46 7.79
CA ARG A 101 -11.12 -1.20 7.77
C ARG A 101 -11.53 -0.35 8.98
N ARG A 102 -11.14 -0.71 10.20
CA ARG A 102 -11.42 0.09 11.40
C ARG A 102 -10.89 1.52 11.29
N PHE A 103 -9.66 1.69 10.82
CA PHE A 103 -9.10 3.02 10.63
C PHE A 103 -9.93 3.87 9.66
N ILE A 104 -10.44 3.27 8.56
CA ILE A 104 -11.31 3.97 7.60
C ILE A 104 -12.67 4.26 8.22
N ASP A 105 -13.27 3.33 8.94
CA ASP A 105 -14.59 3.47 9.57
C ASP A 105 -14.57 4.54 10.68
N ASP A 106 -13.55 4.51 11.54
CA ASP A 106 -13.45 5.39 12.70
C ASP A 106 -13.03 6.82 12.32
N GLU A 107 -12.19 6.97 11.29
CA GLU A 107 -11.62 8.26 10.90
C GLU A 107 -11.60 8.45 9.36
N PRO A 108 -12.73 8.38 8.64
CA PRO A 108 -12.78 8.30 7.18
C PRO A 108 -12.05 9.44 6.47
N THR A 109 -12.27 10.67 6.92
CA THR A 109 -11.60 11.84 6.31
C THR A 109 -10.09 11.84 6.53
N THR A 110 -9.64 11.43 7.72
CA THR A 110 -8.21 11.31 8.04
C THR A 110 -7.59 10.16 7.26
N ALA A 111 -8.27 9.01 7.21
CA ALA A 111 -7.82 7.83 6.49
C ALA A 111 -7.62 8.14 5.00
N LEU A 112 -8.62 8.72 4.33
CA LEU A 112 -8.47 9.12 2.93
C LEU A 112 -7.30 10.08 2.73
N ARG A 113 -7.22 11.15 3.51
CA ARG A 113 -6.12 12.11 3.39
C ARG A 113 -4.75 11.46 3.60
N VAL A 114 -4.59 10.60 4.60
CA VAL A 114 -3.32 9.94 4.90
C VAL A 114 -2.94 8.93 3.81
N LEU A 115 -3.90 8.17 3.31
CA LEU A 115 -3.65 7.07 2.37
C LEU A 115 -3.50 7.55 0.92
N THR A 116 -4.26 8.58 0.50
CA THR A 116 -4.39 8.95 -0.91
C THR A 116 -3.81 10.31 -1.29
N ASP A 117 -3.18 11.05 -0.37
CA ASP A 117 -2.53 12.33 -0.69
C ASP A 117 -1.29 12.09 -1.56
N PRO A 118 -1.23 12.63 -2.79
CA PRO A 118 -0.07 12.46 -3.68
C PRO A 118 1.20 13.15 -3.18
N ARG A 119 1.11 13.99 -2.14
CA ARG A 119 2.24 14.60 -1.43
C ARG A 119 2.45 13.98 -0.04
N GLY A 120 1.66 12.95 0.27
CA GLY A 120 1.68 12.25 1.56
C GLY A 120 2.85 11.27 1.70
N ARG A 121 2.65 10.30 2.59
CA ARG A 121 3.67 9.31 2.94
C ARG A 121 3.40 7.93 2.34
N VAL A 122 2.15 7.64 1.96
CA VAL A 122 1.73 6.33 1.50
C VAL A 122 1.68 6.26 -0.03
N GLN A 123 0.82 7.06 -0.67
CA GLN A 123 0.58 6.96 -2.10
C GLN A 123 1.84 7.13 -2.96
N PRO A 124 2.70 8.16 -2.77
CA PRO A 124 3.88 8.33 -3.62
C PRO A 124 4.83 7.15 -3.56
N ARG A 125 5.04 6.60 -2.36
CA ARG A 125 5.92 5.44 -2.15
C ARG A 125 5.33 4.15 -2.72
N LEU A 126 4.00 4.00 -2.70
CA LEU A 126 3.34 2.87 -3.34
C LEU A 126 3.44 2.95 -4.86
N VAL A 127 3.32 4.16 -5.44
CA VAL A 127 3.55 4.40 -6.87
C VAL A 127 4.99 4.05 -7.25
N GLU A 128 5.98 4.47 -6.47
CA GLU A 128 7.39 4.12 -6.66
C GLU A 128 7.61 2.60 -6.61
N ALA A 129 7.10 1.94 -5.57
CA ALA A 129 7.23 0.48 -5.43
C ALA A 129 6.56 -0.29 -6.59
N TYR A 130 5.44 0.18 -7.12
CA TYR A 130 4.80 -0.43 -8.29
C TYR A 130 5.58 -0.15 -9.56
N THR A 131 6.20 1.02 -9.68
CA THR A 131 7.09 1.35 -10.80
C THR A 131 8.27 0.38 -10.85
N ASP A 132 8.92 0.13 -9.71
CA ASP A 132 10.02 -0.84 -9.60
C ASP A 132 9.59 -2.26 -10.01
N LEU A 133 8.36 -2.68 -9.68
CA LEU A 133 7.83 -3.98 -10.10
C LEU A 133 7.62 -4.05 -11.61
N PHE A 134 7.07 -3.00 -12.22
CA PHE A 134 6.89 -2.94 -13.68
C PHE A 134 8.21 -2.85 -14.43
N GLU A 135 9.19 -2.08 -13.95
CA GLU A 135 10.52 -1.99 -14.54
C GLU A 135 11.18 -3.36 -14.63
N ARG A 136 11.10 -4.16 -13.57
CA ARG A 136 11.62 -5.54 -13.55
C ARG A 136 10.93 -6.45 -14.57
N ASP A 137 9.61 -6.36 -14.73
CA ASP A 137 8.87 -7.14 -15.71
C ASP A 137 9.21 -6.72 -17.14
N VAL A 138 9.32 -5.42 -17.39
CA VAL A 138 9.72 -4.86 -18.70
C VAL A 138 11.12 -5.33 -19.07
N GLU A 139 12.08 -5.23 -18.15
CA GLU A 139 13.45 -5.69 -18.36
C GLU A 139 13.51 -7.21 -18.59
N ALA A 140 12.88 -7.99 -17.71
CA ALA A 140 12.94 -9.45 -17.77
C ALA A 140 12.30 -10.04 -19.03
N ARG A 141 11.30 -9.37 -19.61
CA ARG A 141 10.57 -9.87 -20.80
C ARG A 141 10.83 -9.08 -22.07
N GLY A 142 11.68 -8.05 -22.03
CA GLY A 142 11.96 -7.19 -23.19
C GLY A 142 10.71 -6.45 -23.69
N LEU A 143 9.81 -6.05 -22.78
CA LEU A 143 8.59 -5.35 -23.12
C LEU A 143 8.86 -3.87 -23.39
N SER A 144 7.92 -3.21 -24.06
CA SER A 144 7.91 -1.75 -24.23
C SER A 144 6.58 -1.19 -23.73
N SER A 145 6.59 0.07 -23.34
CA SER A 145 5.39 0.78 -22.91
C SER A 145 5.29 2.12 -23.59
N ASP A 146 4.15 2.40 -24.19
CA ASP A 146 3.85 3.72 -24.78
C ASP A 146 3.51 4.78 -23.70
N VAL A 147 3.24 4.31 -22.48
CA VAL A 147 2.96 5.15 -21.31
C VAL A 147 4.14 5.08 -20.35
N PRO A 148 4.67 6.19 -19.85
CA PRO A 148 5.72 6.16 -18.81
C PRO A 148 5.31 5.29 -17.62
N LEU A 149 6.17 4.37 -17.18
CA LEU A 149 5.84 3.43 -16.09
C LEU A 149 5.37 4.12 -14.80
N PRO A 150 5.92 5.27 -14.37
CA PRO A 150 5.38 5.99 -13.21
C PRO A 150 3.93 6.44 -13.40
N VAL A 151 3.52 6.78 -14.63
CA VAL A 151 2.13 7.17 -14.93
C VAL A 151 1.21 5.95 -14.90
N LEU A 152 1.65 4.83 -15.44
CA LEU A 152 0.93 3.55 -15.34
C LEU A 152 0.77 3.14 -13.87
N SER A 153 1.85 3.18 -13.08
CA SER A 153 1.83 2.87 -11.65
C SER A 153 0.87 3.75 -10.88
N TYR A 154 0.89 5.06 -11.16
CA TYR A 154 -0.07 5.99 -10.55
C TYR A 154 -1.51 5.63 -10.89
N ALA A 155 -1.82 5.31 -12.15
CA ALA A 155 -3.16 4.90 -12.56
C ALA A 155 -3.60 3.60 -11.85
N VAL A 156 -2.72 2.61 -11.75
CA VAL A 156 -2.99 1.34 -11.04
C VAL A 156 -3.23 1.56 -9.55
N VAL A 157 -2.42 2.41 -8.89
CA VAL A 157 -2.64 2.77 -7.47
C VAL A 157 -4.00 3.44 -7.30
N ARG A 158 -4.36 4.43 -8.15
CA ARG A 158 -5.66 5.13 -8.08
C ARG A 158 -6.85 4.18 -8.29
N LEU A 159 -6.74 3.23 -9.22
CA LEU A 159 -7.76 2.20 -9.40
C LEU A 159 -7.89 1.34 -8.13
N GLY A 160 -6.79 0.85 -7.58
CA GLY A 160 -6.78 0.08 -6.34
C GLY A 160 -7.42 0.84 -5.16
N GLU A 161 -7.09 2.12 -5.02
CA GLU A 161 -7.70 3.01 -4.01
C GLU A 161 -9.22 3.14 -4.22
N SER A 162 -9.68 3.28 -5.46
CA SER A 162 -11.10 3.37 -5.77
C SER A 162 -11.86 2.12 -5.35
N PHE A 163 -11.37 0.93 -5.71
CA PHE A 163 -12.02 -0.33 -5.34
C PHE A 163 -11.92 -0.65 -3.85
N LEU A 164 -10.82 -0.27 -3.18
CA LEU A 164 -10.62 -0.60 -1.78
C LEU A 164 -11.34 0.37 -0.84
N TYR A 165 -11.19 1.69 -1.08
CA TYR A 165 -11.65 2.68 -0.11
C TYR A 165 -13.09 3.13 -0.36
N SER A 166 -13.52 3.25 -1.62
CA SER A 166 -14.88 3.70 -1.92
C SER A 166 -15.94 2.73 -1.43
N ASP A 167 -15.71 1.42 -1.58
CA ASP A 167 -16.64 0.41 -1.11
C ASP A 167 -16.71 0.37 0.43
N VAL A 168 -15.54 0.41 1.09
CA VAL A 168 -15.50 0.45 2.56
C VAL A 168 -16.22 1.69 3.11
N MET A 169 -16.06 2.85 2.49
CA MET A 169 -16.73 4.08 2.93
C MET A 169 -18.26 4.01 2.87
N VAL A 170 -18.82 3.16 2.01
CA VAL A 170 -20.27 2.91 1.94
C VAL A 170 -20.68 1.59 2.60
N ALA A 171 -19.85 1.09 3.49
CA ALA A 171 -20.05 -0.15 4.26
C ALA A 171 -20.25 -1.39 3.35
N ARG A 172 -19.55 -1.44 2.22
CA ARG A 172 -19.50 -2.61 1.33
C ARG A 172 -18.16 -3.32 1.45
N ASP A 173 -18.16 -4.60 1.13
CA ASP A 173 -16.92 -5.33 0.95
C ASP A 173 -16.29 -4.96 -0.41
N PRO A 174 -14.97 -4.71 -0.46
CA PRO A 174 -14.29 -4.36 -1.71
C PRO A 174 -14.42 -5.47 -2.76
N ASP A 175 -14.79 -5.12 -3.99
CA ASP A 175 -14.77 -6.07 -5.11
C ASP A 175 -13.34 -6.24 -5.65
N LEU A 176 -12.54 -7.02 -4.93
CA LEU A 176 -11.13 -7.26 -5.27
C LEU A 176 -10.97 -8.02 -6.59
N LYS A 177 -11.97 -8.85 -6.97
CA LYS A 177 -11.93 -9.59 -8.23
C LYS A 177 -12.10 -8.64 -9.41
N ALA A 178 -13.05 -7.71 -9.34
CA ALA A 178 -13.21 -6.67 -10.35
C ALA A 178 -11.96 -5.79 -10.42
N ALA A 179 -11.38 -5.40 -9.28
CA ALA A 179 -10.15 -4.63 -9.23
C ALA A 179 -8.99 -5.35 -9.95
N THR A 180 -8.80 -6.64 -9.68
CA THR A 180 -7.76 -7.45 -10.35
C THR A 180 -8.02 -7.51 -11.85
N THR A 181 -9.24 -7.81 -12.30
CA THR A 181 -9.60 -7.89 -13.72
C THR A 181 -9.29 -6.59 -14.47
N VAL A 182 -9.66 -5.44 -13.89
CA VAL A 182 -9.44 -4.14 -14.54
C VAL A 182 -7.96 -3.75 -14.57
N VAL A 183 -7.24 -3.99 -13.46
CA VAL A 183 -5.79 -3.73 -13.39
C VAL A 183 -5.02 -4.61 -14.36
N ASP A 184 -5.31 -5.91 -14.41
CA ASP A 184 -4.66 -6.84 -15.34
C ASP A 184 -4.90 -6.41 -16.79
N ALA A 185 -6.14 -6.07 -17.17
CA ALA A 185 -6.48 -5.59 -18.51
C ALA A 185 -5.76 -4.27 -18.86
N LEU A 186 -5.71 -3.32 -17.93
CA LEU A 186 -4.99 -2.06 -18.14
C LEU A 186 -3.50 -2.29 -18.38
N VAL A 187 -2.84 -3.03 -17.48
CA VAL A 187 -1.39 -3.22 -17.52
C VAL A 187 -0.99 -4.05 -18.75
N THR A 188 -1.70 -5.14 -19.04
CA THR A 188 -1.40 -5.97 -20.23
C THR A 188 -1.64 -5.20 -21.52
N GLY A 189 -2.71 -4.38 -21.58
CA GLY A 189 -2.98 -3.52 -22.74
C GLY A 189 -1.89 -2.48 -22.97
N VAL A 190 -1.45 -1.78 -21.92
CA VAL A 190 -0.40 -0.74 -22.00
C VAL A 190 0.96 -1.34 -22.34
N LEU A 191 1.29 -2.52 -21.83
CA LEU A 191 2.57 -3.21 -22.10
C LEU A 191 2.53 -4.05 -23.39
N GLY A 192 1.45 -3.99 -24.17
CA GLY A 192 1.34 -4.67 -25.47
C GLY A 192 1.34 -6.21 -25.38
N ILE A 193 0.98 -6.76 -24.22
CA ILE A 193 0.89 -8.20 -24.00
C ILE A 193 -0.43 -8.69 -24.60
N ARG A 194 -0.37 -9.47 -25.68
CA ARG A 194 -1.55 -10.09 -26.27
C ARG A 194 -1.92 -11.34 -25.44
N ALA A 195 -3.19 -11.46 -25.09
CA ALA A 195 -3.73 -12.73 -24.65
C ALA A 195 -3.77 -13.66 -25.86
N ASP A 196 -3.07 -14.79 -25.79
CA ASP A 196 -3.17 -15.87 -26.78
C ASP A 196 -4.53 -16.57 -26.66
#